data_21e0fb77bf5ff77b703253b94e0ffc92
#
_entry.id   21e0fb77bf5ff77b703253b94e0ffc92
#
_cell.length_a   1.000
_cell.length_b   1.000
_cell.length_c   1.000
_cell.angle_alpha   90.00
_cell.angle_beta   90.00
_cell.angle_gamma   90.00
#
_symmetry.space_group_name_H-M   'P 1'
#
loop_
_entity.id
_entity.type
_entity.pdbx_description
1 polymer ?
#
loop_
_entity_poly.entity_id
_entity_poly.type
_entity_poly.pdbx_seq_one_letter_code
_entity_poly.pdbx_strand_id
1 'polypeptide(L)'
;MVGIKEFNFKGDKNMSENAYKQAGVDVEAGYESVRLIKDDVKKTAIEGVLGGIGGFGGLFEMPKNYENPVLVSGTDGVGTKIRVAFLMDKHDTIGQDCVAMCVNDIACSGAKPLFFLDYIAIGKNVPEKVAQIVKGVADGCVLSGCALVGGETAEHPGMMPEDEYDVAGFSVGVVEKSKITDGKNAKAGNVLIGIASSGVHSNGYSLVRKVFGLNDDNAKETLNTYSNELGKTIGEELLTPTRIYVKPLLKLIDEVGINTVSHITGGGFIENVPRMLPDGLKAVIKKGSWEVLPIFNLMQKKADIPERDMYNTFNMGIGMI
;
A
#
# COMPACT_ATOMS: atom_id res chain seq x y z
N MET A 1 -13.33 -36.14 -43.38
CA MET A 1 -13.86 -34.80 -43.07
C MET A 1 -14.18 -34.79 -41.58
N VAL A 2 -13.33 -34.15 -40.78
CA VAL A 2 -13.61 -33.92 -39.35
C VAL A 2 -14.51 -32.70 -39.29
N GLY A 3 -15.77 -32.91 -38.85
CA GLY A 3 -16.74 -31.82 -38.72
C GLY A 3 -16.28 -30.80 -37.70
N ILE A 4 -16.07 -29.56 -38.12
CA ILE A 4 -15.87 -28.42 -37.24
C ILE A 4 -17.20 -28.21 -36.48
N LYS A 5 -17.23 -28.52 -35.20
CA LYS A 5 -18.35 -28.14 -34.32
C LYS A 5 -18.24 -26.62 -34.11
N GLU A 6 -19.16 -25.86 -34.64
CA GLU A 6 -19.29 -24.45 -34.34
C GLU A 6 -19.68 -24.28 -32.86
N PHE A 7 -18.84 -23.67 -32.10
CA PHE A 7 -19.16 -23.23 -30.73
C PHE A 7 -19.88 -21.89 -30.81
N ASN A 8 -21.13 -21.85 -30.41
CA ASN A 8 -21.88 -20.61 -30.31
C ASN A 8 -21.60 -19.96 -28.95
N PHE A 9 -20.66 -19.00 -28.92
CA PHE A 9 -20.24 -18.30 -27.71
C PHE A 9 -21.29 -17.31 -27.13
N LYS A 10 -22.45 -17.21 -27.74
CA LYS A 10 -23.56 -16.40 -27.23
C LYS A 10 -24.65 -17.30 -26.67
N GLY A 11 -24.50 -17.78 -25.46
CA GLY A 11 -25.70 -18.25 -24.80
C GLY A 11 -25.75 -19.43 -23.86
N ASP A 12 -24.68 -20.09 -23.50
CA ASP A 12 -24.77 -21.12 -22.45
C ASP A 12 -23.93 -20.71 -21.22
N LYS A 13 -24.44 -19.73 -20.46
CA LYS A 13 -23.87 -19.34 -19.16
C LYS A 13 -23.94 -20.48 -18.13
N ASN A 14 -24.95 -21.35 -18.21
CA ASN A 14 -25.24 -22.34 -17.16
C ASN A 14 -24.32 -23.57 -17.10
N MET A 15 -23.56 -23.93 -18.14
CA MET A 15 -22.71 -25.14 -18.13
C MET A 15 -21.30 -24.84 -17.61
N SER A 16 -20.76 -23.64 -17.84
CA SER A 16 -19.43 -23.25 -17.32
C SER A 16 -19.47 -22.94 -15.83
N GLU A 17 -20.55 -22.34 -15.35
CA GLU A 17 -20.72 -21.98 -13.92
C GLU A 17 -20.67 -23.21 -13.00
N ASN A 18 -21.23 -24.33 -13.41
CA ASN A 18 -21.25 -25.52 -12.55
C ASN A 18 -19.85 -26.17 -12.37
N ALA A 19 -19.00 -26.16 -13.39
CA ALA A 19 -17.66 -26.72 -13.31
C ALA A 19 -16.72 -25.88 -12.45
N TYR A 20 -16.76 -24.55 -12.58
CA TYR A 20 -15.97 -23.65 -11.74
C TYR A 20 -16.41 -23.71 -10.27
N LYS A 21 -17.71 -23.72 -10.02
CA LYS A 21 -18.27 -23.79 -8.66
C LYS A 21 -17.92 -25.13 -7.98
N GLN A 22 -17.91 -26.23 -8.73
CA GLN A 22 -17.45 -27.54 -8.23
C GLN A 22 -15.93 -27.55 -7.91
N ALA A 23 -15.15 -26.73 -8.59
CA ALA A 23 -13.72 -26.54 -8.34
C ALA A 23 -13.44 -25.50 -7.23
N GLY A 24 -14.49 -24.91 -6.61
CA GLY A 24 -14.33 -23.96 -5.50
C GLY A 24 -14.24 -22.49 -5.93
N VAL A 25 -14.51 -22.16 -7.22
CA VAL A 25 -14.47 -20.76 -7.73
C VAL A 25 -15.91 -20.28 -8.00
N ASP A 26 -16.31 -19.17 -7.37
CA ASP A 26 -17.62 -18.57 -7.55
C ASP A 26 -17.59 -17.39 -8.53
N VAL A 27 -17.89 -17.66 -9.80
CA VAL A 27 -17.90 -16.68 -10.89
C VAL A 27 -18.93 -15.56 -10.65
N GLU A 28 -20.10 -15.88 -10.09
CA GLU A 28 -21.13 -14.90 -9.79
C GLU A 28 -20.70 -13.93 -8.68
N ALA A 29 -20.02 -14.44 -7.64
CA ALA A 29 -19.38 -13.60 -6.62
C ALA A 29 -18.33 -12.67 -7.25
N GLY A 30 -17.57 -13.13 -8.25
CA GLY A 30 -16.65 -12.30 -9.01
C GLY A 30 -17.35 -11.16 -9.74
N TYR A 31 -18.46 -11.42 -10.45
CA TYR A 31 -19.24 -10.37 -11.11
C TYR A 31 -19.83 -9.37 -10.11
N GLU A 32 -20.31 -9.85 -8.98
CA GLU A 32 -20.83 -8.97 -7.93
C GLU A 32 -19.75 -8.11 -7.31
N SER A 33 -18.56 -8.65 -7.04
CA SER A 33 -17.40 -7.86 -6.59
C SER A 33 -17.11 -6.72 -7.56
N VAL A 34 -17.03 -7.01 -8.87
CA VAL A 34 -16.80 -5.98 -9.90
C VAL A 34 -17.94 -4.94 -9.92
N ARG A 35 -19.17 -5.36 -9.69
CA ARG A 35 -20.32 -4.43 -9.62
C ARG A 35 -20.19 -3.47 -8.45
N LEU A 36 -19.82 -3.97 -7.28
CA LEU A 36 -19.72 -3.18 -6.04
C LEU A 36 -18.59 -2.15 -6.09
N ILE A 37 -17.46 -2.44 -6.74
CA ILE A 37 -16.29 -1.55 -6.76
C ILE A 37 -16.37 -0.42 -7.80
N LYS A 38 -17.30 -0.47 -8.77
CA LYS A 38 -17.36 0.45 -9.92
C LYS A 38 -17.34 1.93 -9.53
N ASP A 39 -18.12 2.31 -8.53
CA ASP A 39 -18.23 3.70 -8.14
C ASP A 39 -16.95 4.19 -7.42
N ASP A 40 -16.31 3.34 -6.65
CA ASP A 40 -15.04 3.67 -5.99
C ASP A 40 -13.91 3.81 -7.01
N VAL A 41 -13.79 2.89 -7.96
CA VAL A 41 -12.83 3.00 -9.07
C VAL A 41 -13.06 4.29 -9.86
N LYS A 42 -14.30 4.64 -10.18
CA LYS A 42 -14.63 5.86 -10.93
C LYS A 42 -14.17 7.15 -10.23
N LYS A 43 -14.14 7.18 -8.90
CA LYS A 43 -13.64 8.34 -8.12
C LYS A 43 -12.16 8.62 -8.37
N THR A 44 -11.39 7.61 -8.79
CA THR A 44 -9.95 7.73 -9.03
C THR A 44 -9.63 8.27 -10.43
N ALA A 45 -10.62 8.45 -11.30
CA ALA A 45 -10.40 8.88 -12.69
C ALA A 45 -9.74 10.26 -12.73
N ILE A 46 -8.64 10.33 -13.48
CA ILE A 46 -7.88 11.56 -13.76
C ILE A 46 -7.69 11.69 -15.27
N GLU A 47 -7.20 12.85 -15.72
CA GLU A 47 -6.79 13.06 -17.10
C GLU A 47 -5.74 12.01 -17.50
N GLY A 48 -5.89 11.43 -18.69
CA GLY A 48 -5.05 10.35 -19.20
C GLY A 48 -5.67 8.96 -19.11
N VAL A 49 -6.71 8.75 -18.29
CA VAL A 49 -7.41 7.46 -18.25
C VAL A 49 -8.23 7.26 -19.54
N LEU A 50 -7.92 6.18 -20.27
CA LEU A 50 -8.62 5.81 -21.51
C LEU A 50 -9.44 4.53 -21.29
N GLY A 51 -10.72 4.68 -21.02
CA GLY A 51 -11.64 3.55 -20.80
C GLY A 51 -12.03 3.33 -19.34
N GLY A 52 -12.52 2.12 -19.04
CA GLY A 52 -12.97 1.70 -17.70
C GLY A 52 -12.42 0.33 -17.34
N ILE A 53 -12.75 -0.15 -16.12
CA ILE A 53 -12.40 -1.49 -15.67
C ILE A 53 -13.19 -2.56 -16.47
N GLY A 54 -12.61 -3.76 -16.62
CA GLY A 54 -13.20 -4.93 -17.29
C GLY A 54 -12.64 -5.20 -18.69
N GLY A 55 -11.65 -4.42 -19.16
CA GLY A 55 -10.84 -4.74 -20.34
C GLY A 55 -9.65 -5.66 -19.99
N PHE A 56 -8.92 -6.11 -21.01
CA PHE A 56 -7.71 -6.92 -20.82
C PHE A 56 -6.53 -6.15 -20.21
N GLY A 57 -6.59 -4.81 -20.18
CA GLY A 57 -5.56 -3.97 -19.60
C GLY A 57 -6.06 -2.55 -19.36
N GLY A 58 -5.45 -1.85 -18.42
CA GLY A 58 -5.68 -0.44 -18.17
C GLY A 58 -4.94 0.42 -19.18
N LEU A 59 -5.65 1.32 -19.86
CA LEU A 59 -5.07 2.26 -20.83
C LEU A 59 -4.88 3.63 -20.18
N PHE A 60 -3.67 4.18 -20.30
CA PHE A 60 -3.37 5.51 -19.78
C PHE A 60 -2.54 6.31 -20.81
N GLU A 61 -3.03 7.48 -21.19
CA GLU A 61 -2.33 8.39 -22.09
C GLU A 61 -1.19 9.10 -21.36
N MET A 62 0.01 9.07 -21.93
CA MET A 62 1.17 9.74 -21.37
C MET A 62 0.95 11.26 -21.33
N PRO A 63 1.17 11.94 -20.19
CA PRO A 63 1.05 13.39 -20.12
C PRO A 63 2.03 14.10 -21.06
N LYS A 64 1.56 15.18 -21.72
CA LYS A 64 2.33 15.88 -22.79
C LYS A 64 3.27 16.98 -22.27
N ASN A 65 3.26 17.24 -21.00
CA ASN A 65 4.01 18.34 -20.35
C ASN A 65 5.42 17.95 -19.87
N TYR A 66 5.97 16.85 -20.38
CA TYR A 66 7.33 16.38 -20.11
C TYR A 66 8.15 16.45 -21.42
N GLU A 67 9.37 16.97 -21.34
CA GLU A 67 10.30 17.01 -22.46
C GLU A 67 11.07 15.68 -22.58
N ASN A 68 11.57 15.18 -21.46
CA ASN A 68 12.30 13.93 -21.36
C ASN A 68 11.71 13.04 -20.25
N PRO A 69 10.52 12.46 -20.47
CA PRO A 69 9.84 11.68 -19.45
C PRO A 69 10.59 10.40 -19.10
N VAL A 70 10.70 10.11 -17.81
CA VAL A 70 11.19 8.84 -17.28
C VAL A 70 10.07 8.18 -16.49
N LEU A 71 9.76 6.94 -16.82
CA LEU A 71 8.80 6.15 -16.06
C LEU A 71 9.48 5.55 -14.82
N VAL A 72 8.78 5.62 -13.69
CA VAL A 72 9.19 5.01 -12.43
C VAL A 72 8.10 4.06 -12.02
N SER A 73 8.45 2.83 -11.67
CA SER A 73 7.50 1.81 -11.22
C SER A 73 7.85 1.32 -9.82
N GLY A 74 6.84 0.98 -9.05
CA GLY A 74 6.97 0.38 -7.73
C GLY A 74 5.91 -0.69 -7.54
N THR A 75 6.27 -1.78 -6.87
CA THR A 75 5.36 -2.84 -6.45
C THR A 75 5.64 -3.18 -5.01
N ASP A 76 4.59 -3.34 -4.24
CA ASP A 76 4.68 -3.74 -2.83
C ASP A 76 3.33 -4.33 -2.39
N GLY A 77 3.33 -4.96 -1.21
CA GLY A 77 2.13 -5.44 -0.55
C GLY A 77 1.88 -4.75 0.78
N VAL A 78 0.93 -5.26 1.53
CA VAL A 78 0.63 -4.76 2.89
C VAL A 78 1.47 -5.46 3.95
N GLY A 79 1.88 -6.68 3.67
CA GLY A 79 2.59 -7.51 4.62
C GLY A 79 1.69 -8.01 5.76
N THR A 80 2.29 -8.37 6.89
CA THR A 80 1.57 -9.08 7.97
C THR A 80 0.62 -8.21 8.80
N LYS A 81 0.49 -6.91 8.49
CA LYS A 81 -0.58 -6.04 9.01
C LYS A 81 -1.97 -6.58 8.69
N ILE A 82 -2.13 -7.25 7.54
CA ILE A 82 -3.38 -7.90 7.13
C ILE A 82 -3.96 -8.81 8.24
N ARG A 83 -3.10 -9.47 9.04
CA ARG A 83 -3.57 -10.29 10.16
C ARG A 83 -4.40 -9.48 11.18
N VAL A 84 -4.09 -8.21 11.38
CA VAL A 84 -4.88 -7.33 12.27
C VAL A 84 -6.25 -7.07 11.64
N ALA A 85 -6.33 -6.87 10.33
CA ALA A 85 -7.58 -6.71 9.60
C ALA A 85 -8.48 -7.96 9.72
N PHE A 86 -7.91 -9.16 9.63
CA PHE A 86 -8.65 -10.42 9.84
C PHE A 86 -9.21 -10.52 11.25
N LEU A 87 -8.41 -10.21 12.27
CA LEU A 87 -8.82 -10.29 13.67
C LEU A 87 -9.90 -9.27 14.03
N MET A 88 -9.85 -8.07 13.41
CA MET A 88 -10.79 -6.97 13.64
C MET A 88 -12.01 -7.01 12.70
N ASP A 89 -12.01 -7.91 11.70
CA ASP A 89 -12.98 -7.95 10.60
C ASP A 89 -13.19 -6.57 9.96
N LYS A 90 -12.07 -5.86 9.72
CA LYS A 90 -12.03 -4.50 9.17
C LYS A 90 -11.03 -4.43 8.03
N HIS A 91 -11.52 -4.26 6.80
CA HIS A 91 -10.76 -4.42 5.57
C HIS A 91 -10.61 -3.14 4.74
N ASP A 92 -11.33 -2.07 5.10
CA ASP A 92 -11.41 -0.82 4.33
C ASP A 92 -10.16 0.07 4.40
N THR A 93 -9.20 -0.22 5.31
CA THR A 93 -7.95 0.54 5.44
C THR A 93 -6.76 -0.10 4.73
N ILE A 94 -6.79 -1.42 4.55
CA ILE A 94 -5.67 -2.22 4.02
C ILE A 94 -5.30 -1.83 2.59
N GLY A 95 -6.29 -1.52 1.75
CA GLY A 95 -6.05 -1.07 0.39
C GLY A 95 -5.26 0.24 0.33
N GLN A 96 -5.52 1.18 1.25
CA GLN A 96 -4.73 2.41 1.36
C GLN A 96 -3.27 2.13 1.73
N ASP A 97 -3.02 1.16 2.61
CA ASP A 97 -1.67 0.74 2.96
C ASP A 97 -0.92 0.23 1.71
N CYS A 98 -1.56 -0.63 0.92
CA CYS A 98 -1.00 -1.17 -0.31
C CYS A 98 -0.62 -0.05 -1.31
N VAL A 99 -1.53 0.89 -1.55
CA VAL A 99 -1.26 2.05 -2.41
C VAL A 99 -0.12 2.89 -1.86
N ALA A 100 -0.13 3.21 -0.57
CA ALA A 100 0.86 4.06 0.07
C ALA A 100 2.28 3.49 -0.06
N MET A 101 2.46 2.19 0.12
CA MET A 101 3.77 1.54 -0.01
C MET A 101 4.33 1.71 -1.43
N CYS A 102 3.52 1.53 -2.47
CA CYS A 102 3.94 1.69 -3.85
C CYS A 102 4.18 3.15 -4.25
N VAL A 103 3.22 4.04 -3.98
CA VAL A 103 3.26 5.42 -4.50
C VAL A 103 4.24 6.32 -3.76
N ASN A 104 4.49 6.07 -2.47
CA ASN A 104 5.49 6.79 -1.69
C ASN A 104 6.90 6.49 -2.22
N ASP A 105 7.20 5.23 -2.57
CA ASP A 105 8.49 4.84 -3.15
C ASP A 105 8.72 5.51 -4.52
N ILE A 106 7.70 5.55 -5.37
CA ILE A 106 7.76 6.27 -6.64
C ILE A 106 8.05 7.75 -6.41
N ALA A 107 7.35 8.36 -5.47
CA ALA A 107 7.49 9.77 -5.14
C ALA A 107 8.89 10.11 -4.60
N CYS A 108 9.59 9.15 -3.96
CA CYS A 108 10.99 9.32 -3.53
C CYS A 108 11.95 9.63 -4.70
N SER A 109 11.60 9.20 -5.91
CA SER A 109 12.36 9.53 -7.13
C SER A 109 11.94 10.86 -7.77
N GLY A 110 11.01 11.61 -7.16
CA GLY A 110 10.41 12.83 -7.73
C GLY A 110 9.30 12.54 -8.75
N ALA A 111 8.89 11.28 -8.89
CA ALA A 111 7.89 10.90 -9.89
C ALA A 111 6.46 11.12 -9.37
N LYS A 112 5.62 11.67 -10.24
CA LYS A 112 4.18 11.76 -10.04
C LYS A 112 3.54 10.43 -10.42
N PRO A 113 2.87 9.72 -9.50
CA PRO A 113 2.11 8.53 -9.83
C PRO A 113 1.03 8.84 -10.89
N LEU A 114 0.90 7.99 -11.88
CA LEU A 114 -0.09 8.09 -12.96
C LEU A 114 -1.24 7.13 -12.72
N PHE A 115 -0.91 5.85 -12.54
CA PHE A 115 -1.90 4.81 -12.35
C PHE A 115 -1.42 3.71 -11.41
N PHE A 116 -2.40 2.96 -10.92
CA PHE A 116 -2.25 1.85 -10.00
C PHE A 116 -3.01 0.63 -10.50
N LEU A 117 -2.49 -0.54 -10.22
CA LEU A 117 -3.12 -1.84 -10.38
C LEU A 117 -3.00 -2.59 -9.07
N ASP A 118 -4.05 -3.32 -8.68
CA ASP A 118 -4.01 -4.22 -7.53
C ASP A 118 -4.11 -5.69 -7.97
N TYR A 119 -3.57 -6.56 -7.12
CA TYR A 119 -3.80 -8.00 -7.19
C TYR A 119 -4.26 -8.48 -5.81
N ILE A 120 -5.47 -9.05 -5.77
CA ILE A 120 -6.06 -9.60 -4.56
C ILE A 120 -6.11 -11.13 -4.72
N ALA A 121 -5.23 -11.83 -3.99
CA ALA A 121 -5.32 -13.28 -3.81
C ALA A 121 -6.25 -13.56 -2.63
N ILE A 122 -7.30 -14.34 -2.81
CA ILE A 122 -8.31 -14.58 -1.76
C ILE A 122 -8.68 -16.07 -1.70
N GLY A 123 -8.82 -16.60 -0.48
CA GLY A 123 -9.21 -18.00 -0.30
C GLY A 123 -10.61 -18.29 -0.83
N LYS A 124 -11.56 -17.38 -0.55
CA LYS A 124 -12.92 -17.41 -1.04
C LYS A 124 -13.41 -15.99 -1.32
N ASN A 125 -14.01 -15.78 -2.47
CA ASN A 125 -14.54 -14.48 -2.84
C ASN A 125 -15.80 -14.16 -2.05
N VAL A 126 -15.69 -13.16 -1.16
CA VAL A 126 -16.82 -12.52 -0.47
C VAL A 126 -16.91 -11.10 -1.01
N PRO A 127 -17.91 -10.79 -1.86
CA PRO A 127 -17.99 -9.54 -2.62
C PRO A 127 -17.88 -8.28 -1.76
N GLU A 128 -18.51 -8.27 -0.60
CA GLU A 128 -18.49 -7.13 0.33
C GLU A 128 -17.10 -6.92 0.94
N LYS A 129 -16.36 -8.00 1.20
CA LYS A 129 -14.97 -7.93 1.69
C LYS A 129 -14.04 -7.38 0.61
N VAL A 130 -14.15 -7.89 -0.61
CA VAL A 130 -13.40 -7.38 -1.78
C VAL A 130 -13.72 -5.90 -2.00
N ALA A 131 -14.99 -5.51 -1.92
CA ALA A 131 -15.40 -4.11 -2.06
C ALA A 131 -14.76 -3.21 -1.00
N GLN A 132 -14.66 -3.64 0.25
CA GLN A 132 -13.95 -2.88 1.30
C GLN A 132 -12.47 -2.71 0.97
N ILE A 133 -11.79 -3.78 0.54
CA ILE A 133 -10.37 -3.73 0.18
C ILE A 133 -10.16 -2.74 -0.96
N VAL A 134 -10.92 -2.88 -2.06
CA VAL A 134 -10.80 -2.01 -3.25
C VAL A 134 -11.21 -0.57 -2.94
N LYS A 135 -12.17 -0.36 -2.04
CA LYS A 135 -12.48 0.98 -1.53
C LYS A 135 -11.24 1.63 -0.91
N GLY A 136 -10.52 0.90 -0.06
CA GLY A 136 -9.26 1.38 0.52
C GLY A 136 -8.20 1.68 -0.56
N VAL A 137 -8.09 0.85 -1.60
CA VAL A 137 -7.22 1.09 -2.76
C VAL A 137 -7.62 2.38 -3.47
N ALA A 138 -8.92 2.55 -3.76
CA ALA A 138 -9.43 3.74 -4.42
C ALA A 138 -9.19 5.02 -3.60
N ASP A 139 -9.45 4.97 -2.28
CA ASP A 139 -9.17 6.08 -1.37
C ASP A 139 -7.68 6.47 -1.41
N GLY A 140 -6.78 5.48 -1.41
CA GLY A 140 -5.32 5.68 -1.55
C GLY A 140 -4.95 6.30 -2.89
N CYS A 141 -5.55 5.86 -3.98
CA CYS A 141 -5.37 6.43 -5.32
C CYS A 141 -5.82 7.89 -5.39
N VAL A 142 -6.97 8.24 -4.82
CA VAL A 142 -7.46 9.64 -4.74
C VAL A 142 -6.51 10.51 -3.91
N LEU A 143 -6.02 10.00 -2.78
CA LEU A 143 -5.07 10.72 -1.93
C LEU A 143 -3.74 10.99 -2.65
N SER A 144 -3.22 10.02 -3.39
CA SER A 144 -1.98 10.15 -4.16
C SER A 144 -2.17 10.95 -5.47
N GLY A 145 -3.39 11.00 -6.00
CA GLY A 145 -3.70 11.64 -7.27
C GLY A 145 -3.34 10.77 -8.47
N CYS A 146 -3.41 9.45 -8.34
CA CYS A 146 -3.29 8.50 -9.44
C CYS A 146 -4.63 7.77 -9.70
N ALA A 147 -4.76 7.12 -10.85
CA ALA A 147 -5.96 6.38 -11.22
C ALA A 147 -5.81 4.88 -10.93
N LEU A 148 -6.86 4.26 -10.39
CA LEU A 148 -7.00 2.80 -10.39
C LEU A 148 -7.55 2.38 -11.76
N VAL A 149 -6.70 1.83 -12.63
CA VAL A 149 -7.06 1.55 -14.04
C VAL A 149 -7.38 0.08 -14.29
N GLY A 150 -7.20 -0.78 -13.31
CA GLY A 150 -7.47 -2.21 -13.39
C GLY A 150 -6.91 -2.92 -12.17
N GLY A 151 -7.05 -4.23 -12.17
CA GLY A 151 -6.58 -5.13 -11.13
C GLY A 151 -7.02 -6.56 -11.40
N GLU A 152 -6.73 -7.45 -10.48
CA GLU A 152 -7.13 -8.86 -10.53
C GLU A 152 -7.59 -9.32 -9.15
N THR A 153 -8.66 -10.10 -9.12
CA THR A 153 -9.08 -10.81 -7.91
C THR A 153 -9.12 -12.30 -8.23
N ALA A 154 -8.24 -13.07 -7.61
CA ALA A 154 -8.09 -14.49 -7.86
C ALA A 154 -8.44 -15.31 -6.63
N GLU A 155 -9.40 -16.24 -6.77
CA GLU A 155 -9.68 -17.23 -5.73
C GLU A 155 -8.63 -18.35 -5.77
N HIS A 156 -8.18 -18.74 -4.60
CA HIS A 156 -7.18 -19.78 -4.38
C HIS A 156 -7.71 -20.94 -3.52
N PRO A 157 -8.77 -21.64 -3.99
CA PRO A 157 -9.38 -22.72 -3.22
C PRO A 157 -8.38 -23.83 -2.92
N GLY A 158 -8.31 -24.25 -1.66
CA GLY A 158 -7.39 -25.28 -1.20
C GLY A 158 -5.92 -24.87 -1.08
N MET A 159 -5.55 -23.67 -1.49
CA MET A 159 -4.20 -23.11 -1.34
C MET A 159 -4.14 -22.05 -0.24
N MET A 160 -5.24 -21.33 0.01
CA MET A 160 -5.37 -20.29 1.01
C MET A 160 -6.62 -20.56 1.87
N PRO A 161 -6.59 -20.28 3.18
CA PRO A 161 -7.79 -20.35 4.03
C PRO A 161 -8.93 -19.47 3.46
N GLU A 162 -10.17 -19.92 3.58
CA GLU A 162 -11.34 -19.26 2.97
C GLU A 162 -11.54 -17.81 3.46
N ASP A 163 -11.16 -17.50 4.67
CA ASP A 163 -11.32 -16.19 5.32
C ASP A 163 -10.10 -15.26 5.15
N GLU A 164 -9.01 -15.76 4.55
CA GLU A 164 -7.78 -15.01 4.36
C GLU A 164 -7.62 -14.48 2.92
N TYR A 165 -6.81 -13.44 2.79
CA TYR A 165 -6.41 -12.86 1.51
C TYR A 165 -5.02 -12.23 1.60
N ASP A 166 -4.41 -11.95 0.46
CA ASP A 166 -3.25 -11.07 0.34
C ASP A 166 -3.52 -10.00 -0.73
N VAL A 167 -2.90 -8.83 -0.56
CA VAL A 167 -3.06 -7.69 -1.48
C VAL A 167 -1.69 -7.16 -1.85
N ALA A 168 -1.44 -7.12 -3.15
CA ALA A 168 -0.27 -6.49 -3.73
C ALA A 168 -0.69 -5.39 -4.71
N GLY A 169 0.16 -4.38 -4.85
CA GLY A 169 -0.06 -3.28 -5.76
C GLY A 169 1.10 -3.07 -6.71
N PHE A 170 0.79 -2.46 -7.83
CA PHE A 170 1.76 -2.01 -8.81
C PHE A 170 1.38 -0.59 -9.27
N SER A 171 2.32 0.33 -9.14
CA SER A 171 2.11 1.71 -9.58
C SER A 171 3.17 2.12 -10.61
N VAL A 172 2.75 2.98 -11.53
CA VAL A 172 3.64 3.64 -12.49
C VAL A 172 3.48 5.15 -12.33
N GLY A 173 4.60 5.83 -12.25
CA GLY A 173 4.68 7.28 -12.23
C GLY A 173 5.61 7.81 -13.32
N VAL A 174 5.65 9.11 -13.46
CA VAL A 174 6.49 9.83 -14.43
C VAL A 174 7.23 10.96 -13.76
N VAL A 175 8.48 11.16 -14.14
CA VAL A 175 9.31 12.30 -13.74
C VAL A 175 10.05 12.86 -14.93
N GLU A 176 10.23 14.19 -14.98
CA GLU A 176 11.16 14.79 -15.94
C GLU A 176 12.60 14.38 -15.58
N LYS A 177 13.37 13.91 -16.57
CA LYS A 177 14.71 13.36 -16.35
C LYS A 177 15.62 14.28 -15.53
N SER A 178 15.52 15.59 -15.74
CA SER A 178 16.29 16.62 -15.03
C SER A 178 15.83 16.85 -13.58
N LYS A 179 14.65 16.34 -13.19
CA LYS A 179 14.06 16.51 -11.86
C LYS A 179 14.13 15.26 -10.96
N ILE A 180 14.85 14.23 -11.42
CA ILE A 180 15.02 13.00 -10.60
C ILE A 180 15.78 13.33 -9.33
N THR A 181 15.21 12.94 -8.18
CA THR A 181 15.79 13.11 -6.83
C THR A 181 16.70 11.93 -6.48
N ASP A 182 17.84 11.81 -7.19
CA ASP A 182 18.76 10.68 -7.11
C ASP A 182 19.94 10.87 -6.12
N GLY A 183 19.94 11.96 -5.39
CA GLY A 183 20.96 12.25 -4.39
C GLY A 183 22.27 12.87 -4.93
N LYS A 184 22.47 12.93 -6.24
CA LYS A 184 23.75 13.44 -6.82
C LYS A 184 24.09 14.85 -6.39
N ASN A 185 23.10 15.67 -6.06
CA ASN A 185 23.28 17.05 -5.62
C ASN A 185 23.36 17.18 -4.09
N ALA A 186 23.23 16.07 -3.35
CA ALA A 186 23.37 16.10 -1.90
C ALA A 186 24.81 16.36 -1.49
N LYS A 187 25.00 17.20 -0.47
CA LYS A 187 26.33 17.61 0.02
C LYS A 187 26.32 17.86 1.52
N ALA A 188 27.52 17.85 2.12
CA ALA A 188 27.69 18.21 3.52
C ALA A 188 27.11 19.61 3.80
N GLY A 189 26.36 19.74 4.88
CA GLY A 189 25.65 20.96 5.26
C GLY A 189 24.20 21.02 4.78
N ASN A 190 23.73 20.05 3.96
CA ASN A 190 22.30 19.94 3.67
C ASN A 190 21.50 19.60 4.94
N VAL A 191 20.26 20.07 5.00
CA VAL A 191 19.36 19.86 6.13
C VAL A 191 18.45 18.66 5.83
N LEU A 192 18.25 17.81 6.83
CA LEU A 192 17.26 16.73 6.79
C LEU A 192 15.95 17.22 7.36
N ILE A 193 14.87 17.03 6.62
CA ILE A 193 13.50 17.37 7.02
C ILE A 193 12.73 16.07 7.20
N GLY A 194 12.31 15.77 8.43
CA GLY A 194 11.43 14.64 8.73
C GLY A 194 9.96 15.01 8.54
N ILE A 195 9.19 14.16 7.86
CA ILE A 195 7.75 14.30 7.72
C ILE A 195 7.08 13.23 8.58
N ALA A 196 6.18 13.66 9.48
CA ALA A 196 5.54 12.80 10.46
C ALA A 196 4.79 11.61 9.84
N SER A 197 4.89 10.44 10.45
CA SER A 197 4.06 9.28 10.15
C SER A 197 2.67 9.40 10.77
N SER A 198 1.75 8.50 10.38
CA SER A 198 0.41 8.39 10.97
C SER A 198 0.33 7.33 12.08
N GLY A 199 1.40 6.59 12.31
CA GLY A 199 1.48 5.45 13.20
C GLY A 199 2.58 4.50 12.74
N VAL A 200 2.37 3.20 12.96
CA VAL A 200 3.33 2.14 12.57
C VAL A 200 3.49 2.03 11.05
N HIS A 201 2.50 2.48 10.28
CA HIS A 201 2.37 2.26 8.83
C HIS A 201 2.11 0.78 8.49
N SER A 202 2.90 0.20 7.56
CA SER A 202 2.75 -1.21 7.17
C SER A 202 4.02 -2.05 7.40
N ASN A 203 4.99 -1.53 8.15
CA ASN A 203 6.26 -2.20 8.37
C ASN A 203 6.43 -2.65 9.83
N GLY A 204 7.21 -3.72 10.04
CA GLY A 204 7.50 -4.24 11.37
C GLY A 204 6.35 -5.04 12.01
N TYR A 205 5.30 -5.38 11.28
CA TYR A 205 4.11 -6.05 11.84
C TYR A 205 4.36 -7.47 12.35
N SER A 206 5.40 -8.14 11.91
CA SER A 206 5.81 -9.41 12.52
C SER A 206 6.22 -9.20 13.99
N LEU A 207 6.94 -8.13 14.30
CA LEU A 207 7.29 -7.76 15.68
C LEU A 207 6.07 -7.22 16.44
N VAL A 208 5.24 -6.37 15.84
CA VAL A 208 3.98 -5.87 16.41
C VAL A 208 3.10 -7.04 16.87
N ARG A 209 2.90 -8.04 16.01
CA ARG A 209 2.10 -9.23 16.33
C ARG A 209 2.67 -10.01 17.49
N LYS A 210 3.98 -10.15 17.58
CA LYS A 210 4.66 -10.78 18.71
C LYS A 210 4.48 -9.97 20.00
N VAL A 211 4.65 -8.65 19.96
CA VAL A 211 4.54 -7.74 21.13
C VAL A 211 3.15 -7.78 21.75
N PHE A 212 2.12 -7.85 20.90
CA PHE A 212 0.72 -7.85 21.34
C PHE A 212 0.09 -9.25 21.44
N GLY A 213 0.83 -10.34 21.19
CA GLY A 213 0.32 -11.71 21.25
C GLY A 213 -0.79 -11.97 20.22
N LEU A 214 -0.68 -11.40 19.00
CA LEU A 214 -1.76 -11.48 18.00
C LEU A 214 -1.83 -12.84 17.27
N ASN A 215 -1.06 -13.80 17.71
CA ASN A 215 -1.16 -15.19 17.26
C ASN A 215 -1.81 -16.10 18.32
N ASP A 216 -2.12 -15.54 19.50
CA ASP A 216 -2.66 -16.27 20.64
C ASP A 216 -4.20 -16.24 20.63
N ASP A 217 -4.84 -17.10 21.40
CA ASP A 217 -6.31 -17.23 21.45
C ASP A 217 -7.01 -15.94 21.89
N ASN A 218 -6.35 -15.11 22.71
CA ASN A 218 -6.88 -13.84 23.21
C ASN A 218 -6.56 -12.62 22.32
N ALA A 219 -6.07 -12.84 21.09
CA ALA A 219 -5.67 -11.77 20.17
C ALA A 219 -6.76 -10.72 19.92
N LYS A 220 -8.01 -11.16 19.72
CA LYS A 220 -9.16 -10.26 19.53
C LYS A 220 -9.46 -9.41 20.75
N GLU A 221 -9.36 -9.98 21.95
CA GLU A 221 -9.53 -9.25 23.21
C GLU A 221 -8.43 -8.19 23.36
N THR A 222 -7.18 -8.57 23.09
CA THR A 222 -6.05 -7.64 23.11
C THR A 222 -6.28 -6.45 22.16
N LEU A 223 -6.71 -6.70 20.92
CA LEU A 223 -6.98 -5.64 19.94
C LEU A 223 -8.14 -4.72 20.34
N ASN A 224 -9.15 -5.23 21.05
CA ASN A 224 -10.28 -4.45 21.54
C ASN A 224 -9.99 -3.72 22.86
N THR A 225 -8.82 -3.95 23.46
CA THR A 225 -8.43 -3.24 24.69
C THR A 225 -8.19 -1.76 24.40
N TYR A 226 -8.89 -0.89 25.13
CA TYR A 226 -8.69 0.56 25.08
C TYR A 226 -7.39 0.95 25.81
N SER A 227 -6.58 1.75 25.16
CA SER A 227 -5.34 2.30 25.73
C SER A 227 -5.50 3.80 26.01
N ASN A 228 -5.38 4.21 27.27
CA ASN A 228 -5.39 5.62 27.62
C ASN A 228 -4.22 6.40 26.99
N GLU A 229 -3.07 5.76 26.79
CA GLU A 229 -1.89 6.38 26.14
C GLU A 229 -2.14 6.65 24.64
N LEU A 230 -2.96 5.81 23.99
CA LEU A 230 -3.28 5.94 22.57
C LEU A 230 -4.57 6.74 22.32
N GLY A 231 -5.46 6.85 23.32
CA GLY A 231 -6.78 7.47 23.20
C GLY A 231 -7.78 6.67 22.34
N LYS A 232 -7.48 5.40 22.05
CA LYS A 232 -8.27 4.48 21.23
C LYS A 232 -7.92 3.02 21.57
N THR A 233 -8.57 2.06 20.92
CA THR A 233 -8.19 0.65 21.08
C THR A 233 -6.86 0.35 20.37
N ILE A 234 -6.19 -0.73 20.79
CA ILE A 234 -4.95 -1.20 20.17
C ILE A 234 -5.20 -1.53 18.69
N GLY A 235 -6.33 -2.17 18.37
CA GLY A 235 -6.68 -2.52 17.00
C GLY A 235 -6.91 -1.31 16.10
N GLU A 236 -7.59 -0.28 16.59
CA GLU A 236 -7.77 0.99 15.86
C GLU A 236 -6.43 1.67 15.57
N GLU A 237 -5.52 1.70 16.52
CA GLU A 237 -4.18 2.25 16.32
C GLU A 237 -3.41 1.45 15.26
N LEU A 238 -3.38 0.12 15.39
CA LEU A 238 -2.65 -0.75 14.48
C LEU A 238 -3.25 -0.81 13.06
N LEU A 239 -4.54 -0.49 12.89
CA LEU A 239 -5.16 -0.36 11.56
C LEU A 239 -5.11 1.06 11.00
N THR A 240 -4.51 2.02 11.71
CA THR A 240 -4.30 3.36 11.15
C THR A 240 -3.55 3.25 9.82
N PRO A 241 -4.10 3.77 8.70
CA PRO A 241 -3.49 3.62 7.39
C PRO A 241 -2.15 4.34 7.28
N THR A 242 -1.28 3.78 6.45
CA THR A 242 -0.03 4.41 6.05
C THR A 242 -0.30 5.76 5.39
N ARG A 243 0.42 6.80 5.84
CA ARG A 243 0.30 8.13 5.26
C ARG A 243 0.84 8.16 3.83
N ILE A 244 0.08 8.79 2.94
CA ILE A 244 0.50 9.04 1.56
C ILE A 244 1.15 10.42 1.49
N TYR A 245 2.41 10.46 1.06
CA TYR A 245 3.25 11.67 1.05
C TYR A 245 3.33 12.32 -0.33
N VAL A 246 2.76 11.72 -1.36
CA VAL A 246 2.93 12.11 -2.78
C VAL A 246 2.71 13.61 -3.01
N LYS A 247 1.51 14.11 -2.68
CA LYS A 247 1.15 15.53 -2.96
C LYS A 247 2.06 16.53 -2.23
N PRO A 248 2.25 16.44 -0.90
CA PRO A 248 3.13 17.36 -0.20
C PRO A 248 4.59 17.22 -0.62
N LEU A 249 5.06 16.01 -0.92
CA LEU A 249 6.44 15.79 -1.35
C LEU A 249 6.72 16.37 -2.73
N LEU A 250 5.87 16.11 -3.72
CA LEU A 250 6.03 16.68 -5.06
C LEU A 250 5.96 18.21 -5.05
N LYS A 251 5.07 18.78 -4.24
CA LYS A 251 5.02 20.23 -4.04
C LYS A 251 6.33 20.76 -3.46
N LEU A 252 6.89 20.09 -2.47
CA LEU A 252 8.16 20.47 -1.85
C LEU A 252 9.33 20.40 -2.85
N ILE A 253 9.35 19.35 -3.70
CA ILE A 253 10.34 19.19 -4.76
C ILE A 253 10.25 20.34 -5.76
N ASP A 254 9.04 20.71 -6.18
CA ASP A 254 8.84 21.77 -7.18
C ASP A 254 9.14 23.18 -6.65
N GLU A 255 8.74 23.49 -5.40
CA GLU A 255 8.84 24.86 -4.83
C GLU A 255 10.19 25.14 -4.15
N VAL A 256 10.81 24.13 -3.54
CA VAL A 256 12.04 24.29 -2.73
C VAL A 256 13.26 23.69 -3.40
N GLY A 257 13.06 22.59 -4.13
CA GLY A 257 14.13 21.77 -4.66
C GLY A 257 14.70 20.83 -3.61
N ILE A 258 14.49 19.53 -3.80
CA ILE A 258 14.93 18.47 -2.91
C ILE A 258 16.01 17.65 -3.60
N ASN A 259 17.12 17.38 -2.92
CA ASN A 259 18.22 16.62 -3.49
C ASN A 259 17.97 15.12 -3.46
N THR A 260 17.34 14.62 -2.39
CA THR A 260 17.06 13.19 -2.21
C THR A 260 15.98 12.97 -1.16
N VAL A 261 15.35 11.81 -1.20
CA VAL A 261 14.25 11.44 -0.31
C VAL A 261 14.43 9.99 0.16
N SER A 262 14.05 9.70 1.39
CA SER A 262 13.99 8.36 1.94
C SER A 262 12.61 8.07 2.52
N HIS A 263 11.96 7.02 2.06
CA HIS A 263 10.76 6.45 2.69
C HIS A 263 11.20 5.53 3.84
N ILE A 264 10.74 5.80 5.05
CA ILE A 264 11.12 5.03 6.23
C ILE A 264 10.19 3.82 6.38
N THR A 265 10.62 2.72 5.81
CA THR A 265 9.92 1.43 5.75
C THR A 265 10.62 0.37 6.63
N GLY A 266 10.55 -0.91 6.26
CA GLY A 266 11.30 -1.98 6.92
C GLY A 266 12.80 -1.69 6.96
N GLY A 267 13.43 -1.96 8.08
CA GLY A 267 14.82 -1.53 8.36
C GLY A 267 14.91 -0.14 9.02
N GLY A 268 13.78 0.57 9.18
CA GLY A 268 13.70 1.83 9.93
C GLY A 268 14.65 2.91 9.43
N PHE A 269 15.13 3.75 10.35
CA PHE A 269 16.11 4.79 10.03
C PHE A 269 17.46 4.22 9.61
N ILE A 270 17.87 3.11 10.23
CA ILE A 270 19.24 2.59 10.12
C ILE A 270 19.53 2.09 8.71
N GLU A 271 18.56 1.45 8.06
CA GLU A 271 18.74 0.91 6.71
C GLU A 271 18.25 1.86 5.61
N ASN A 272 17.18 2.64 5.85
CA ASN A 272 16.60 3.45 4.78
C ASN A 272 17.33 4.80 4.59
N VAL A 273 17.74 5.47 5.66
CA VAL A 273 18.40 6.76 5.51
C VAL A 273 19.71 6.69 4.71
N PRO A 274 20.59 5.69 4.90
CA PRO A 274 21.81 5.57 4.09
C PRO A 274 21.54 5.40 2.59
N ARG A 275 20.42 4.77 2.20
CA ARG A 275 20.07 4.51 0.78
C ARG A 275 19.90 5.80 -0.04
N MET A 276 19.57 6.91 0.59
CA MET A 276 19.40 8.20 -0.07
C MET A 276 20.70 9.01 -0.16
N LEU A 277 21.78 8.59 0.48
CA LEU A 277 23.02 9.36 0.59
C LEU A 277 24.05 8.88 -0.46
N PRO A 278 24.71 9.79 -1.16
CA PRO A 278 25.86 9.42 -1.96
C PRO A 278 27.05 9.03 -1.09
N ASP A 279 28.01 8.34 -1.70
CA ASP A 279 29.24 7.92 -1.02
C ASP A 279 29.97 9.08 -0.36
N GLY A 280 30.49 8.84 0.84
CA GLY A 280 31.26 9.83 1.61
C GLY A 280 30.42 10.80 2.46
N LEU A 281 29.09 10.72 2.37
CA LEU A 281 28.19 11.48 3.24
C LEU A 281 27.61 10.62 4.35
N LYS A 282 27.25 11.27 5.46
CA LYS A 282 26.49 10.67 6.55
C LYS A 282 25.34 11.57 6.97
N ALA A 283 24.22 10.98 7.37
CA ALA A 283 23.14 11.69 8.04
C ALA A 283 23.47 11.83 9.56
N VAL A 284 23.22 12.99 10.10
CA VAL A 284 23.27 13.25 11.54
C VAL A 284 21.87 13.61 12.01
N ILE A 285 21.22 12.70 12.70
CA ILE A 285 19.86 12.85 13.21
C ILE A 285 19.93 12.98 14.72
N LYS A 286 19.41 14.09 15.24
CA LYS A 286 19.37 14.33 16.69
C LYS A 286 18.16 13.64 17.30
N LYS A 287 18.40 12.69 18.18
CA LYS A 287 17.34 12.08 18.98
C LYS A 287 16.60 13.16 19.79
N GLY A 288 15.28 13.06 19.88
CA GLY A 288 14.42 14.03 20.58
C GLY A 288 14.17 15.33 19.82
N SER A 289 14.54 15.42 18.53
CA SER A 289 14.19 16.56 17.68
C SER A 289 12.78 16.47 17.10
N TRP A 290 12.05 15.39 17.36
CA TRP A 290 10.62 15.21 17.05
C TRP A 290 9.94 14.41 18.17
N GLU A 291 8.62 14.44 18.20
CA GLU A 291 7.81 13.63 19.11
C GLU A 291 7.65 12.22 18.56
N VAL A 292 8.07 11.22 19.33
CA VAL A 292 7.83 9.80 19.05
C VAL A 292 6.39 9.46 19.43
N LEU A 293 5.63 8.89 18.49
CA LEU A 293 4.22 8.55 18.74
C LEU A 293 4.09 7.52 19.87
N PRO A 294 3.03 7.62 20.71
CA PRO A 294 2.85 6.79 21.89
C PRO A 294 2.92 5.28 21.64
N ILE A 295 2.46 4.82 20.48
CA ILE A 295 2.48 3.40 20.11
C ILE A 295 3.90 2.79 20.16
N PHE A 296 4.91 3.53 19.74
CA PHE A 296 6.29 3.03 19.76
C PHE A 296 6.82 2.88 21.19
N ASN A 297 6.53 3.85 22.05
CA ASN A 297 6.89 3.77 23.48
C ASN A 297 6.16 2.62 24.18
N LEU A 298 4.88 2.41 23.85
CA LEU A 298 4.09 1.31 24.38
C LEU A 298 4.68 -0.05 23.98
N MET A 299 5.00 -0.24 22.71
CA MET A 299 5.63 -1.48 22.20
C MET A 299 7.00 -1.72 22.84
N GLN A 300 7.83 -0.68 22.93
CA GLN A 300 9.16 -0.79 23.52
C GLN A 300 9.09 -1.26 24.98
N LYS A 301 8.25 -0.61 25.79
CA LYS A 301 8.06 -0.98 27.21
C LYS A 301 7.47 -2.38 27.38
N LYS A 302 6.48 -2.72 26.54
CA LYS A 302 5.74 -4.00 26.67
C LYS A 302 6.62 -5.22 26.43
N ALA A 303 7.59 -5.12 25.55
CA ALA A 303 8.44 -6.24 25.14
C ALA A 303 9.95 -6.01 25.42
N ASP A 304 10.29 -4.95 26.20
CA ASP A 304 11.67 -4.57 26.54
C ASP A 304 12.60 -4.55 25.30
N ILE A 305 12.11 -3.92 24.20
CA ILE A 305 12.84 -3.89 22.95
C ILE A 305 14.00 -2.88 23.07
N PRO A 306 15.24 -3.30 22.75
CA PRO A 306 16.37 -2.37 22.71
C PRO A 306 16.07 -1.18 21.78
N GLU A 307 16.42 0.02 22.21
CA GLU A 307 16.12 1.24 21.45
C GLU A 307 16.67 1.18 20.02
N ARG A 308 17.87 0.64 19.83
CA ARG A 308 18.46 0.46 18.52
C ARG A 308 17.56 -0.37 17.60
N ASP A 309 16.95 -1.43 18.13
CA ASP A 309 16.08 -2.32 17.36
C ASP A 309 14.75 -1.64 17.02
N MET A 310 14.27 -0.73 17.89
CA MET A 310 13.13 0.12 17.57
C MET A 310 13.40 0.99 16.33
N TYR A 311 14.56 1.66 16.27
CA TYR A 311 14.96 2.48 15.12
C TYR A 311 15.39 1.66 13.89
N ASN A 312 15.69 0.37 14.05
CA ASN A 312 15.98 -0.54 12.95
C ASN A 312 14.73 -1.24 12.39
N THR A 313 13.60 -1.17 13.10
CA THR A 313 12.37 -1.87 12.69
C THR A 313 11.28 -0.89 12.27
N PHE A 314 11.14 0.23 12.99
CA PHE A 314 10.01 1.13 12.90
C PHE A 314 10.41 2.53 12.42
N ASN A 315 9.39 3.27 11.94
CA ASN A 315 9.54 4.66 11.51
C ASN A 315 9.65 5.66 12.68
N MET A 316 9.42 5.24 13.91
CA MET A 316 9.53 6.04 15.14
C MET A 316 8.85 7.41 15.08
N GLY A 317 7.78 7.55 14.30
CA GLY A 317 7.03 8.79 14.12
C GLY A 317 7.41 9.62 12.89
N ILE A 318 8.41 9.22 12.11
CA ILE A 318 8.83 9.88 10.87
C ILE A 318 8.74 8.88 9.72
N GLY A 319 7.83 9.10 8.79
CA GLY A 319 7.64 8.17 7.67
C GLY A 319 8.41 8.56 6.39
N MET A 320 8.87 9.82 6.30
CA MET A 320 9.60 10.32 5.14
C MET A 320 10.69 11.31 5.58
N ILE A 321 11.83 11.23 4.97
CA ILE A 321 12.95 12.17 5.18
C ILE A 321 13.43 12.72 3.84
#